data_84521611f188786c025fa4193d92368e
#
_entry.id   84521611f188786c025fa4193d92368e
#
_cell.length_a   1.000
_cell.length_b   1.000
_cell.length_c   1.000
_cell.angle_alpha   90.00
_cell.angle_beta   90.00
_cell.angle_gamma   90.00
#
_symmetry.space_group_name_H-M   'P 1'
#
loop_
_entity.id
_entity.type
_entity.pdbx_description
1 polymer ?
#
loop_
_entity_poly.entity_id
_entity_poly.type
_entity_poly.pdbx_seq_one_letter_code
_entity_poly.pdbx_strand_id
1 'polypeptide(L)'
;HQLAEEATDAYESARARIAAFVGADPNEVVFTKNATEGINLVTYAFSNASIRTALGPESARFALEPGDEIVVTELEHHANLVPWQELCRRTGAVLRWYRVTDDGRLDLDSLELSERTKVVAFAHQSNVLGTVLPVAELVARARAVGALTVLDACQSVPHQPVNLTVLGVDFAAFSGHKMLGPSG
;
A
#
# COMPACT_ATOMS: atom_id res chain seq x y z
N HIS A 1 -29.81 19.90 11.97
CA HIS A 1 -28.62 20.53 11.38
C HIS A 1 -27.44 20.49 12.35
N GLN A 2 -27.55 21.06 13.58
CA GLN A 2 -26.42 21.22 14.51
C GLN A 2 -25.66 19.91 14.81
N LEU A 3 -26.34 18.80 15.15
CA LEU A 3 -25.69 17.51 15.42
C LEU A 3 -24.94 16.95 14.19
N ALA A 4 -25.45 17.20 12.98
CA ALA A 4 -24.80 16.75 11.75
C ALA A 4 -23.52 17.59 11.48
N GLU A 5 -23.55 18.88 11.76
CA GLU A 5 -22.39 19.78 11.64
C GLU A 5 -21.31 19.38 12.66
N GLU A 6 -21.68 19.19 13.92
CA GLU A 6 -20.76 18.72 14.98
C GLU A 6 -20.13 17.36 14.63
N ALA A 7 -20.90 16.42 14.06
CA ALA A 7 -20.38 15.13 13.63
C ALA A 7 -19.41 15.24 12.45
N THR A 8 -19.72 16.10 11.48
CA THR A 8 -18.83 16.38 10.34
C THR A 8 -17.53 17.02 10.80
N ASP A 9 -17.60 18.02 11.68
CA ASP A 9 -16.44 18.71 12.22
C ASP A 9 -15.53 17.76 13.01
N ALA A 10 -16.13 16.87 13.82
CA ALA A 10 -15.38 15.86 14.56
C ALA A 10 -14.69 14.86 13.62
N TYR A 11 -15.38 14.42 12.56
CA TYR A 11 -14.86 13.48 11.56
C TYR A 11 -13.68 14.09 10.78
N GLU A 12 -13.82 15.32 10.28
CA GLU A 12 -12.76 16.00 9.54
C GLU A 12 -11.58 16.41 10.44
N SER A 13 -11.86 16.77 11.70
CA SER A 13 -10.80 16.99 12.69
C SER A 13 -9.99 15.72 12.98
N ALA A 14 -10.65 14.54 13.04
CA ALA A 14 -9.97 13.26 13.19
C ALA A 14 -9.10 12.95 11.97
N ARG A 15 -9.60 13.21 10.75
CA ARG A 15 -8.84 13.07 9.49
C ARG A 15 -7.57 13.89 9.52
N ALA A 16 -7.66 15.18 9.87
CA ALA A 16 -6.53 16.08 9.95
C ALA A 16 -5.48 15.63 10.98
N ARG A 17 -5.92 15.11 12.14
CA ARG A 17 -5.02 14.58 13.18
C ARG A 17 -4.28 13.32 12.70
N ILE A 18 -4.97 12.40 12.03
CA ILE A 18 -4.36 11.18 11.48
C ILE A 18 -3.38 11.55 10.39
N ALA A 19 -3.74 12.44 9.48
CA ALA A 19 -2.84 12.93 8.44
C ALA A 19 -1.55 13.51 9.04
N ALA A 20 -1.67 14.43 10.00
CA ALA A 20 -0.53 15.02 10.69
C ALA A 20 0.34 13.97 11.42
N PHE A 21 -0.28 12.94 12.00
CA PHE A 21 0.42 11.89 12.72
C PHE A 21 1.31 11.03 11.81
N VAL A 22 0.88 10.79 10.56
CA VAL A 22 1.63 9.98 9.59
C VAL A 22 2.35 10.84 8.53
N GLY A 23 2.34 12.16 8.64
CA GLY A 23 2.98 13.08 7.71
C GLY A 23 2.37 13.06 6.31
N ALA A 24 1.03 13.06 6.22
CA ALA A 24 0.26 13.13 4.98
C ALA A 24 -0.62 14.40 4.93
N ASP A 25 -1.18 14.73 3.76
CA ASP A 25 -2.22 15.74 3.64
C ASP A 25 -3.59 15.16 4.05
N PRO A 26 -4.46 15.93 4.74
CA PRO A 26 -5.81 15.43 5.06
C PRO A 26 -6.62 14.94 3.86
N ASN A 27 -6.43 15.54 2.68
CA ASN A 27 -7.11 15.12 1.45
C ASN A 27 -6.64 13.77 0.92
N GLU A 28 -5.50 13.25 1.40
CA GLU A 28 -4.95 11.95 1.04
C GLU A 28 -5.45 10.82 1.95
N VAL A 29 -6.14 11.15 3.05
CA VAL A 29 -6.60 10.17 4.03
C VAL A 29 -8.00 9.67 3.70
N VAL A 30 -8.12 8.36 3.52
CA VAL A 30 -9.40 7.66 3.31
C VAL A 30 -9.65 6.73 4.50
N PHE A 31 -10.79 6.89 5.17
CA PHE A 31 -11.22 5.99 6.21
C PHE A 31 -11.79 4.70 5.62
N THR A 32 -11.30 3.57 6.09
CA THR A 32 -11.79 2.24 5.80
C THR A 32 -11.94 1.45 7.11
N LYS A 33 -12.55 0.28 7.07
CA LYS A 33 -12.71 -0.55 8.28
C LYS A 33 -11.38 -0.99 8.88
N ASN A 34 -10.40 -1.26 8.01
CA ASN A 34 -9.05 -1.69 8.38
C ASN A 34 -8.13 -1.63 7.15
N ALA A 35 -6.84 -1.93 7.34
CA ALA A 35 -5.86 -1.95 6.26
C ALA A 35 -6.21 -2.97 5.16
N THR A 36 -6.84 -4.10 5.48
CA THR A 36 -7.29 -5.07 4.48
C THR A 36 -8.26 -4.44 3.49
N GLU A 37 -9.25 -3.70 3.97
CA GLU A 37 -10.17 -2.96 3.10
C GLU A 37 -9.45 -1.86 2.33
N GLY A 38 -8.52 -1.14 2.97
CA GLY A 38 -7.70 -0.11 2.31
C GLY A 38 -6.88 -0.66 1.15
N ILE A 39 -6.18 -1.78 1.34
CA ILE A 39 -5.39 -2.44 0.28
C ILE A 39 -6.33 -2.98 -0.82
N ASN A 40 -7.47 -3.57 -0.46
CA ASN A 40 -8.45 -3.99 -1.46
C ASN A 40 -9.01 -2.81 -2.26
N LEU A 41 -9.24 -1.65 -1.64
CA LEU A 41 -9.68 -0.45 -2.36
C LEU A 41 -8.65 -0.03 -3.41
N VAL A 42 -7.36 -0.05 -3.08
CA VAL A 42 -6.28 0.22 -4.03
C VAL A 42 -6.30 -0.82 -5.17
N THR A 43 -6.36 -2.12 -4.87
CA THR A 43 -6.41 -3.17 -5.90
C THR A 43 -7.65 -3.09 -6.77
N TYR A 44 -8.80 -2.67 -6.24
CA TYR A 44 -10.01 -2.40 -7.04
C TYR A 44 -9.83 -1.22 -7.99
N ALA A 45 -9.11 -0.18 -7.59
CA ALA A 45 -8.78 0.92 -8.49
C ALA A 45 -7.95 0.44 -9.69
N PHE A 46 -6.91 -0.36 -9.46
CA PHE A 46 -6.13 -1.01 -10.52
C PHE A 46 -6.97 -1.94 -11.40
N SER A 47 -7.82 -2.78 -10.78
CA SER A 47 -8.71 -3.68 -11.52
C SER A 47 -9.68 -2.90 -12.42
N ASN A 48 -10.30 -1.84 -11.90
CA ASN A 48 -11.23 -1.01 -12.67
C ASN A 48 -10.52 -0.28 -13.81
N ALA A 49 -9.32 0.26 -13.59
CA ALA A 49 -8.52 0.90 -14.61
C ALA A 49 -8.15 -0.07 -15.75
N SER A 50 -7.85 -1.34 -15.41
CA SER A 50 -7.47 -2.38 -16.38
C SER A 50 -8.64 -2.87 -17.26
N ILE A 51 -9.87 -2.82 -16.73
CA ILE A 51 -11.06 -3.32 -17.46
C ILE A 51 -11.75 -2.20 -18.27
N ARG A 52 -11.62 -0.95 -17.85
CA ARG A 52 -12.37 0.18 -18.40
C ARG A 52 -11.47 1.12 -19.18
N THR A 53 -11.41 0.95 -20.49
CA THR A 53 -10.78 1.92 -21.42
C THR A 53 -11.40 3.34 -21.38
N ALA A 54 -12.51 3.53 -20.66
CA ALA A 54 -13.27 4.79 -20.64
C ALA A 54 -12.99 5.70 -19.41
N LEU A 55 -12.01 5.38 -18.56
CA LEU A 55 -11.74 6.18 -17.35
C LEU A 55 -10.85 7.41 -17.59
N GLY A 56 -10.49 7.68 -18.86
CA GLY A 56 -9.66 8.82 -19.24
C GLY A 56 -8.14 8.55 -19.07
N PRO A 57 -7.29 9.45 -19.59
CA PRO A 57 -5.85 9.25 -19.65
C PRO A 57 -5.17 9.16 -18.30
N GLU A 58 -5.72 9.81 -17.29
CA GLU A 58 -5.19 9.79 -15.91
C GLU A 58 -5.23 8.39 -15.27
N SER A 59 -6.19 7.55 -15.68
CA SER A 59 -6.32 6.18 -15.18
C SER A 59 -5.33 5.20 -15.81
N ALA A 60 -4.72 5.56 -16.94
CA ALA A 60 -3.81 4.68 -17.67
C ALA A 60 -2.62 4.20 -16.82
N ARG A 61 -2.13 5.05 -15.92
CA ARG A 61 -1.04 4.70 -14.98
C ARG A 61 -1.39 3.58 -14.01
N PHE A 62 -2.68 3.29 -13.81
CA PHE A 62 -3.19 2.23 -12.94
C PHE A 62 -3.63 0.99 -13.71
N ALA A 63 -3.64 1.04 -15.04
CA ALA A 63 -4.04 -0.09 -15.85
C ALA A 63 -2.92 -1.14 -15.92
N LEU A 64 -3.32 -2.41 -15.85
CA LEU A 64 -2.46 -3.57 -16.00
C LEU A 64 -2.82 -4.32 -17.26
N GLU A 65 -1.81 -4.75 -17.98
CA GLU A 65 -1.93 -5.60 -19.16
C GLU A 65 -1.39 -7.02 -18.88
N PRO A 66 -1.78 -8.02 -19.67
CA PRO A 66 -1.21 -9.35 -19.55
C PRO A 66 0.33 -9.34 -19.64
N GLY A 67 0.98 -9.93 -18.65
CA GLY A 67 2.43 -9.99 -18.53
C GLY A 67 3.06 -8.77 -17.84
N ASP A 68 2.30 -7.76 -17.42
CA ASP A 68 2.78 -6.79 -16.43
C ASP A 68 3.08 -7.48 -15.10
N GLU A 69 3.94 -6.89 -14.29
CA GLU A 69 4.38 -7.49 -13.04
C GLU A 69 3.86 -6.73 -11.82
N ILE A 70 3.37 -7.48 -10.84
CA ILE A 70 3.14 -7.01 -9.48
C ILE A 70 4.16 -7.69 -8.59
N VAL A 71 4.92 -6.90 -7.84
CA VAL A 71 5.98 -7.40 -6.96
C VAL A 71 5.54 -7.25 -5.51
N VAL A 72 5.71 -8.32 -4.74
CA VAL A 72 5.51 -8.36 -3.28
C VAL A 72 6.78 -8.84 -2.59
N THR A 73 6.74 -9.10 -1.28
CA THR A 73 7.83 -9.75 -0.56
C THR A 73 7.36 -11.07 0.09
N GLU A 74 8.28 -11.95 0.43
CA GLU A 74 7.95 -13.15 1.23
C GLU A 74 7.55 -12.83 2.68
N LEU A 75 7.65 -11.57 3.10
CA LEU A 75 7.29 -11.11 4.45
C LEU A 75 5.86 -10.57 4.55
N GLU A 76 5.06 -10.69 3.49
CA GLU A 76 3.74 -10.07 3.46
C GLU A 76 2.71 -10.79 4.34
N HIS A 77 1.93 -9.99 5.04
CA HIS A 77 0.66 -10.46 5.59
C HIS A 77 -0.32 -10.79 4.45
N HIS A 78 -1.21 -11.77 4.64
CA HIS A 78 -2.21 -12.16 3.64
C HIS A 78 -3.03 -10.96 3.10
N ALA A 79 -3.29 -9.95 3.93
CA ALA A 79 -4.00 -8.73 3.52
C ALA A 79 -3.28 -7.96 2.41
N ASN A 80 -1.93 -8.06 2.34
CA ASN A 80 -1.11 -7.44 1.30
C ASN A 80 -0.52 -8.46 0.31
N LEU A 81 -1.03 -9.67 0.27
CA LEU A 81 -0.66 -10.71 -0.71
C LEU A 81 -1.84 -11.13 -1.56
N VAL A 82 -2.93 -11.57 -0.93
CA VAL A 82 -4.08 -12.18 -1.61
C VAL A 82 -4.77 -11.22 -2.61
N PRO A 83 -4.98 -9.92 -2.30
CA PRO A 83 -5.57 -9.00 -3.26
C PRO A 83 -4.76 -8.86 -4.55
N TRP A 84 -3.43 -8.89 -4.45
CA TRP A 84 -2.53 -8.82 -5.61
C TRP A 84 -2.53 -10.11 -6.43
N GLN A 85 -2.59 -11.29 -5.79
CA GLN A 85 -2.79 -12.57 -6.48
C GLN A 85 -4.09 -12.58 -7.28
N GLU A 86 -5.17 -12.08 -6.68
CA GLU A 86 -6.47 -12.02 -7.33
C GLU A 86 -6.47 -10.99 -8.48
N LEU A 87 -5.79 -9.87 -8.33
CA LEU A 87 -5.63 -8.89 -9.40
C LEU A 87 -4.84 -9.47 -10.58
N CYS A 88 -3.74 -10.17 -10.31
CA CYS A 88 -2.97 -10.87 -11.36
C CYS A 88 -3.85 -11.88 -12.12
N ARG A 89 -4.66 -12.67 -11.40
CA ARG A 89 -5.58 -13.64 -12.01
C ARG A 89 -6.60 -12.98 -12.94
N ARG A 90 -7.07 -11.77 -12.62
CA ARG A 90 -8.07 -11.03 -13.41
C ARG A 90 -7.49 -10.33 -14.61
N THR A 91 -6.26 -9.83 -14.51
CA THR A 91 -5.64 -8.99 -15.54
C THR A 91 -4.66 -9.73 -16.43
N GLY A 92 -4.23 -10.94 -16.03
CA GLY A 92 -3.16 -11.65 -16.70
C GLY A 92 -1.76 -11.13 -16.34
N ALA A 93 -1.66 -10.24 -15.35
CA ALA A 93 -0.38 -9.83 -14.78
C ALA A 93 0.28 -10.98 -14.01
N VAL A 94 1.58 -10.88 -13.80
CA VAL A 94 2.41 -11.90 -13.16
C VAL A 94 2.79 -11.42 -11.76
N LEU A 95 2.56 -12.27 -10.74
CA LEU A 95 3.04 -12.01 -9.40
C LEU A 95 4.50 -12.45 -9.28
N ARG A 96 5.36 -11.55 -8.79
CA ARG A 96 6.75 -11.82 -8.46
C ARG A 96 7.03 -11.40 -7.01
N TRP A 97 8.13 -11.88 -6.44
CA TRP A 97 8.45 -11.56 -5.04
C TRP A 97 9.95 -11.48 -4.78
N TYR A 98 10.31 -10.57 -3.88
CA TYR A 98 11.62 -10.57 -3.23
C TYR A 98 11.68 -11.69 -2.19
N ARG A 99 12.79 -12.38 -2.15
CA ARG A 99 13.05 -13.46 -1.17
C ARG A 99 13.51 -12.91 0.16
N VAL A 100 13.49 -13.77 1.15
CA VAL A 100 14.02 -13.52 2.49
C VAL A 100 15.28 -14.37 2.69
N THR A 101 16.30 -13.76 3.27
CA THR A 101 17.53 -14.45 3.67
C THR A 101 17.29 -15.34 4.89
N ASP A 102 18.19 -16.29 5.17
CA ASP A 102 18.08 -17.20 6.32
C ASP A 102 18.06 -16.46 7.68
N ASP A 103 18.61 -15.25 7.75
CA ASP A 103 18.56 -14.38 8.93
C ASP A 103 17.33 -13.45 8.97
N GLY A 104 16.36 -13.67 8.09
CA GLY A 104 15.07 -12.99 8.10
C GLY A 104 15.06 -11.58 7.51
N ARG A 105 16.06 -11.21 6.71
CA ARG A 105 16.14 -9.92 6.02
C ARG A 105 15.63 -10.03 4.59
N LEU A 106 15.18 -8.92 4.03
CA LEU A 106 14.81 -8.88 2.61
C LEU A 106 16.06 -8.94 1.74
N ASP A 107 16.10 -9.92 0.83
CA ASP A 107 17.14 -10.05 -0.20
C ASP A 107 16.75 -9.24 -1.43
N LEU A 108 17.26 -8.02 -1.50
CA LEU A 108 16.99 -7.10 -2.61
C LEU A 108 17.63 -7.52 -3.94
N ASP A 109 18.60 -8.42 -3.91
CA ASP A 109 19.25 -8.93 -5.11
C ASP A 109 18.58 -10.18 -5.66
N SER A 110 17.60 -10.74 -4.92
CA SER A 110 16.81 -11.90 -5.34
C SER A 110 15.86 -11.61 -6.50
N LEU A 111 15.57 -10.34 -6.79
CA LEU A 111 14.68 -9.91 -7.87
C LEU A 111 15.13 -8.58 -8.46
N GLU A 112 15.27 -8.53 -9.76
CA GLU A 112 15.42 -7.30 -10.53
C GLU A 112 14.06 -6.82 -11.03
N LEU A 113 13.75 -5.54 -10.82
CA LEU A 113 12.55 -4.89 -11.36
C LEU A 113 12.76 -4.52 -12.83
N SER A 114 11.70 -4.53 -13.61
CA SER A 114 11.72 -4.20 -15.04
C SER A 114 10.66 -3.13 -15.36
N GLU A 115 10.66 -2.61 -16.58
CA GLU A 115 9.63 -1.69 -17.09
C GLU A 115 8.21 -2.30 -17.09
N ARG A 116 8.12 -3.63 -16.99
CA ARG A 116 6.85 -4.36 -16.81
C ARG A 116 6.35 -4.33 -15.38
N THR A 117 7.19 -4.00 -14.41
CA THR A 117 6.77 -3.84 -13.02
C THR A 117 5.90 -2.60 -12.88
N LYS A 118 4.63 -2.79 -12.49
CA LYS A 118 3.65 -1.69 -12.33
C LYS A 118 3.38 -1.38 -10.87
N VAL A 119 3.50 -2.37 -9.99
CA VAL A 119 3.24 -2.24 -8.55
C VAL A 119 4.32 -2.96 -7.77
N VAL A 120 4.82 -2.31 -6.73
CA VAL A 120 5.64 -2.93 -5.67
C VAL A 120 4.91 -2.74 -4.35
N ALA A 121 4.33 -3.82 -3.82
CA ALA A 121 3.58 -3.80 -2.57
C ALA A 121 4.37 -4.53 -1.48
N PHE A 122 4.59 -3.88 -0.34
CA PHE A 122 5.45 -4.42 0.70
C PHE A 122 5.06 -3.94 2.10
N ALA A 123 5.32 -4.80 3.09
CA ALA A 123 5.19 -4.43 4.49
C ALA A 123 6.33 -3.50 4.92
N HIS A 124 6.03 -2.50 5.75
CA HIS A 124 7.08 -1.69 6.38
C HIS A 124 7.83 -2.49 7.46
N GLN A 125 7.05 -3.29 8.20
CA GLN A 125 7.58 -4.16 9.25
C GLN A 125 6.81 -5.47 9.26
N SER A 126 7.54 -6.59 9.27
CA SER A 126 6.93 -7.93 9.33
C SER A 126 6.20 -8.16 10.66
N ASN A 127 4.98 -8.67 10.58
CA ASN A 127 4.21 -9.06 11.76
C ASN A 127 4.70 -10.38 12.39
N VAL A 128 5.50 -11.15 11.69
CA VAL A 128 6.02 -12.44 12.14
C VAL A 128 7.42 -12.30 12.71
N LEU A 129 8.33 -11.70 11.97
CA LEU A 129 9.75 -11.60 12.31
C LEU A 129 10.12 -10.28 13.00
N GLY A 130 9.27 -9.24 12.87
CA GLY A 130 9.59 -7.90 13.34
C GLY A 130 10.60 -7.16 12.45
N THR A 131 11.11 -7.81 11.40
CA THR A 131 12.05 -7.20 10.45
C THR A 131 11.45 -5.94 9.84
N VAL A 132 12.20 -4.83 9.91
CA VAL A 132 11.87 -3.57 9.23
C VAL A 132 12.50 -3.60 7.85
N LEU A 133 11.70 -3.38 6.82
CA LEU A 133 12.13 -3.42 5.43
C LEU A 133 12.78 -2.09 5.01
N PRO A 134 13.70 -2.11 4.05
CA PRO A 134 14.41 -0.93 3.55
C PRO A 134 13.51 -0.13 2.59
N VAL A 135 12.49 0.56 3.14
CA VAL A 135 11.46 1.27 2.37
C VAL A 135 12.04 2.25 1.36
N ALA A 136 13.02 3.06 1.76
CA ALA A 136 13.63 4.05 0.87
C ALA A 136 14.25 3.42 -0.38
N GLU A 137 14.90 2.26 -0.22
CA GLU A 137 15.51 1.55 -1.34
C GLU A 137 14.46 0.89 -2.24
N LEU A 138 13.43 0.27 -1.66
CA LEU A 138 12.30 -0.29 -2.43
C LEU A 138 11.57 0.79 -3.23
N VAL A 139 11.33 1.96 -2.63
CA VAL A 139 10.74 3.11 -3.33
C VAL A 139 11.65 3.60 -4.47
N ALA A 140 12.96 3.71 -4.22
CA ALA A 140 13.91 4.13 -5.25
C ALA A 140 13.94 3.16 -6.44
N ARG A 141 13.98 1.85 -6.17
CA ARG A 141 13.93 0.79 -7.20
C ARG A 141 12.63 0.83 -7.99
N ALA A 142 11.49 0.96 -7.32
CA ALA A 142 10.18 1.06 -7.96
C ALA A 142 10.09 2.29 -8.88
N ARG A 143 10.51 3.45 -8.40
CA ARG A 143 10.54 4.69 -9.18
C ARG A 143 11.44 4.61 -10.42
N ALA A 144 12.57 3.92 -10.32
CA ALA A 144 13.51 3.78 -11.44
C ALA A 144 12.88 3.08 -12.65
N VAL A 145 11.85 2.25 -12.44
CA VAL A 145 11.11 1.54 -13.49
C VAL A 145 9.69 2.09 -13.72
N GLY A 146 9.31 3.16 -13.02
CA GLY A 146 7.99 3.78 -13.13
C GLY A 146 6.87 3.03 -12.39
N ALA A 147 7.20 2.11 -11.50
CA ALA A 147 6.23 1.35 -10.71
C ALA A 147 5.67 2.18 -9.55
N LEU A 148 4.40 1.94 -9.19
CA LEU A 148 3.75 2.51 -8.02
C LEU A 148 4.02 1.64 -6.77
N THR A 149 4.11 2.28 -5.62
CA THR A 149 4.41 1.64 -4.34
C THR A 149 3.21 1.60 -3.42
N VAL A 150 2.98 0.44 -2.77
CA VAL A 150 1.91 0.24 -1.79
C VAL A 150 2.52 -0.30 -0.49
N LEU A 151 2.41 0.48 0.58
CA LEU A 151 2.98 0.16 1.89
C LEU A 151 1.92 -0.41 2.83
N ASP A 152 2.11 -1.62 3.33
CA ASP A 152 1.42 -2.09 4.53
C ASP A 152 2.17 -1.59 5.77
N ALA A 153 1.65 -0.55 6.39
CA ALA A 153 2.22 0.09 7.57
C ALA A 153 1.55 -0.36 8.89
N CYS A 154 0.82 -1.48 8.88
CA CYS A 154 0.07 -1.98 10.04
C CYS A 154 0.92 -2.22 11.27
N GLN A 155 2.17 -2.64 11.11
CA GLN A 155 3.06 -2.89 12.24
C GLN A 155 4.00 -1.72 12.53
N SER A 156 4.30 -0.88 11.55
CA SER A 156 5.23 0.23 11.76
C SER A 156 4.59 1.43 12.45
N VAL A 157 3.39 1.84 12.00
CA VAL A 157 2.71 3.03 12.54
C VAL A 157 2.47 2.96 14.06
N PRO A 158 2.07 1.80 14.66
CA PRO A 158 1.96 1.68 16.10
C PRO A 158 3.28 1.60 16.86
N HIS A 159 4.40 1.25 16.23
CA HIS A 159 5.65 0.94 16.92
C HIS A 159 6.77 1.95 16.71
N GLN A 160 6.70 2.78 15.68
CA GLN A 160 7.73 3.77 15.36
C GLN A 160 7.15 5.01 14.68
N PRO A 161 7.81 6.18 14.76
CA PRO A 161 7.42 7.33 13.98
C PRO A 161 7.47 7.03 12.47
N VAL A 162 6.36 7.29 11.78
CA VAL A 162 6.25 7.10 10.33
C VAL A 162 5.86 8.43 9.69
N ASN A 163 6.60 8.85 8.67
CA ASN A 163 6.26 10.01 7.85
C ASN A 163 6.16 9.53 6.38
N LEU A 164 4.92 9.39 5.91
CA LEU A 164 4.63 8.85 4.58
C LEU A 164 5.14 9.74 3.45
N THR A 165 5.10 11.05 3.62
CA THR A 165 5.67 12.00 2.65
C THR A 165 7.17 11.83 2.51
N VAL A 166 7.89 11.66 3.62
CA VAL A 166 9.35 11.43 3.61
C VAL A 166 9.69 10.06 3.02
N LEU A 167 8.91 9.02 3.33
CA LEU A 167 9.07 7.69 2.75
C LEU A 167 8.81 7.69 1.24
N GLY A 168 7.94 8.58 0.78
CA GLY A 168 7.66 8.80 -0.64
C GLY A 168 6.93 7.64 -1.32
N VAL A 169 6.16 6.86 -0.57
CA VAL A 169 5.28 5.83 -1.10
C VAL A 169 4.03 6.44 -1.76
N ASP A 170 3.46 5.77 -2.75
CA ASP A 170 2.26 6.25 -3.45
C ASP A 170 0.98 5.95 -2.66
N PHE A 171 0.93 4.79 -1.99
CA PHE A 171 -0.19 4.37 -1.14
C PHE A 171 0.33 3.76 0.14
N ALA A 172 -0.40 3.97 1.24
CA ALA A 172 -0.14 3.29 2.50
C ALA A 172 -1.44 2.90 3.18
N ALA A 173 -1.44 1.76 3.88
CA ALA A 173 -2.56 1.29 4.67
C ALA A 173 -2.11 0.89 6.08
N PHE A 174 -2.91 1.23 7.08
CA PHE A 174 -2.70 0.81 8.47
C PHE A 174 -4.02 0.70 9.21
N SER A 175 -4.02 0.02 10.35
CA SER A 175 -5.23 -0.30 11.10
C SER A 175 -5.24 0.34 12.48
N GLY A 176 -6.28 1.11 12.78
CA GLY A 176 -6.45 1.81 14.07
C GLY A 176 -6.49 0.88 15.28
N HIS A 177 -7.08 -0.32 15.16
CA HIS A 177 -7.13 -1.27 16.29
C HIS A 177 -5.75 -1.79 16.74
N LYS A 178 -4.71 -1.70 15.88
CA LYS A 178 -3.32 -1.99 16.26
C LYS A 178 -2.63 -0.82 16.97
N MET A 179 -3.27 0.34 16.98
CA MET A 179 -2.80 1.58 17.60
C MET A 179 -3.67 1.97 18.82
N LEU A 180 -4.25 1.01 19.51
CA LEU A 180 -5.18 1.21 20.64
C LEU A 180 -6.46 1.98 20.25
N GLY A 181 -6.76 2.08 18.98
CA GLY A 181 -7.99 2.63 18.45
C GLY A 181 -9.13 1.61 18.42
N PRO A 182 -10.34 2.02 18.07
CA PRO A 182 -11.49 1.11 17.95
C PRO A 182 -11.25 0.11 16.80
N SER A 183 -11.82 -1.08 16.96
CA SER A 183 -11.93 -2.04 15.86
C SER A 183 -13.04 -1.58 14.92
N GLY A 184 -12.73 -1.46 13.65
CA GLY A 184 -13.69 -1.09 12.62
C GLY A 184 -14.61 -2.24 12.19
#